data_44447210f3533268d2655d1f45c0fbd6
#
_entry.id   44447210f3533268d2655d1f45c0fbd6
#
_cell.length_a   1.000
_cell.length_b   1.000
_cell.length_c   1.000
_cell.angle_alpha   90.00
_cell.angle_beta   90.00
_cell.angle_gamma   90.00
#
_symmetry.space_group_name_H-M   'P 1'
#
loop_
_entity.id
_entity.type
_entity.pdbx_description
1 polymer ?
#
loop_
_entity_poly.entity_id
_entity_poly.type
_entity_poly.pdbx_seq_one_letter_code
_entity_poly.pdbx_strand_id
1 'polypeptide(L)'
;WERWEIEQAMALYKKYDVMVVSDEIWSDILLTGYCHIPTQSVSEDAKMRTVALYAPSKTFNLAGLVGSYHIIYNSWLRDRCDKEGSLSHYNAMNVMSMHALLGAYRPEGYEWVEELRQVITGNVDFACDYIAKHFNGVDVSRPQGTYMLFLDCGEWLTAHGKTMDELLAAGWDVGVIWQDGRAFHGQTHIRMNLALPL
;
A
#
# COMPACT_ATOMS: atom_id res chain seq x y z
N TRP A 1 -9.90 -5.12 2.52
CA TRP A 1 -10.82 -5.15 3.66
C TRP A 1 -12.23 -4.88 3.19
N GLU A 2 -13.18 -5.69 3.67
CA GLU A 2 -14.59 -5.45 3.48
C GLU A 2 -15.11 -4.48 4.56
N ARG A 3 -16.22 -3.78 4.28
CA ARG A 3 -16.79 -2.81 5.23
C ARG A 3 -17.04 -3.42 6.61
N TRP A 4 -17.60 -4.62 6.65
CA TRP A 4 -17.94 -5.30 7.91
C TRP A 4 -16.69 -5.64 8.74
N GLU A 5 -15.55 -5.91 8.12
CA GLU A 5 -14.28 -6.17 8.81
C GLU A 5 -13.78 -4.91 9.50
N ILE A 6 -13.83 -3.77 8.79
CA ILE A 6 -13.44 -2.47 9.35
C ILE A 6 -14.39 -2.09 10.49
N GLU A 7 -15.70 -2.28 10.31
CA GLU A 7 -16.72 -2.01 11.34
C GLU A 7 -16.48 -2.84 12.61
N GLN A 8 -16.18 -4.13 12.48
CA GLN A 8 -15.85 -4.99 13.62
C GLN A 8 -14.55 -4.55 14.32
N ALA A 9 -13.50 -4.23 13.57
CA ALA A 9 -12.26 -3.72 14.13
C ALA A 9 -12.50 -2.42 14.90
N MET A 10 -13.24 -1.48 14.31
CA MET A 10 -13.58 -0.20 14.96
C MET A 10 -14.45 -0.37 16.20
N ALA A 11 -15.35 -1.35 16.22
CA ALA A 11 -16.14 -1.69 17.41
C ALA A 11 -15.25 -2.18 18.57
N LEU A 12 -14.21 -2.97 18.26
CA LEU A 12 -13.22 -3.40 19.27
C LEU A 12 -12.39 -2.21 19.75
N TYR A 13 -11.91 -1.36 18.86
CA TYR A 13 -11.15 -0.16 19.25
C TYR A 13 -11.98 0.79 20.13
N LYS A 14 -13.26 0.94 19.82
CA LYS A 14 -14.21 1.68 20.66
C LYS A 14 -14.34 1.05 22.05
N LYS A 15 -14.53 -0.26 22.11
CA LYS A 15 -14.69 -1.02 23.37
C LYS A 15 -13.50 -0.86 24.31
N TYR A 16 -12.29 -0.79 23.75
CA TYR A 16 -11.05 -0.68 24.52
C TYR A 16 -10.46 0.75 24.53
N ASP A 17 -11.22 1.73 24.08
CA ASP A 17 -10.83 3.15 23.98
C ASP A 17 -9.49 3.38 23.28
N VAL A 18 -9.28 2.69 22.17
CA VAL A 18 -8.07 2.77 21.35
C VAL A 18 -8.24 3.84 20.26
N MET A 19 -7.30 4.77 20.15
CA MET A 19 -7.19 5.66 19.01
C MET A 19 -6.53 4.93 17.83
N VAL A 20 -6.93 5.28 16.60
CA VAL A 20 -6.51 4.61 15.39
C VAL A 20 -5.69 5.55 14.52
N VAL A 21 -4.54 5.09 14.04
CA VAL A 21 -3.83 5.70 12.93
C VAL A 21 -4.04 4.79 11.73
N SER A 22 -4.76 5.28 10.71
CA SER A 22 -5.03 4.54 9.48
C SER A 22 -4.11 5.04 8.38
N ASP A 23 -3.16 4.21 7.98
CA ASP A 23 -2.32 4.51 6.83
C ASP A 23 -3.05 4.10 5.55
N GLU A 24 -3.55 5.11 4.82
CA GLU A 24 -4.35 4.96 3.61
C GLU A 24 -3.58 5.45 2.36
N ILE A 25 -2.24 5.44 2.42
CA ILE A 25 -1.37 5.96 1.36
C ILE A 25 -1.52 5.21 0.02
N TRP A 26 -2.07 3.98 0.04
CA TRP A 26 -2.31 3.15 -1.12
C TRP A 26 -3.76 3.18 -1.62
N SER A 27 -4.61 4.03 -1.05
CA SER A 27 -6.06 4.05 -1.29
C SER A 27 -6.49 4.29 -2.73
N ASP A 28 -5.65 4.95 -3.53
CA ASP A 28 -5.96 5.24 -4.94
C ASP A 28 -5.54 4.10 -5.89
N ILE A 29 -4.65 3.19 -5.46
CA ILE A 29 -4.12 2.12 -6.31
C ILE A 29 -4.89 0.82 -6.06
N LEU A 30 -6.10 0.79 -6.58
CA LEU A 30 -6.99 -0.36 -6.51
C LEU A 30 -7.10 -1.01 -7.88
N LEU A 31 -7.19 -2.34 -7.91
CA LEU A 31 -7.44 -3.06 -9.14
C LEU A 31 -8.88 -2.84 -9.61
N THR A 32 -9.12 -3.01 -10.90
CA THR A 32 -10.45 -2.83 -11.49
C THR A 32 -11.49 -3.69 -10.79
N GLY A 33 -12.61 -3.07 -10.41
CA GLY A 33 -13.71 -3.74 -9.68
C GLY A 33 -13.65 -3.60 -8.15
N TYR A 34 -12.57 -3.04 -7.59
CA TYR A 34 -12.44 -2.79 -6.16
C TYR A 34 -12.53 -1.31 -5.82
N CYS A 35 -13.06 -1.02 -4.63
CA CYS A 35 -13.18 0.34 -4.09
C CYS A 35 -12.57 0.42 -2.70
N HIS A 36 -11.88 1.52 -2.42
CA HIS A 36 -11.39 1.82 -1.08
C HIS A 36 -12.54 2.20 -0.15
N ILE A 37 -12.48 1.72 1.07
CA ILE A 37 -13.39 2.10 2.15
C ILE A 37 -12.58 2.83 3.21
N PRO A 38 -12.61 4.17 3.27
CA PRO A 38 -11.89 4.91 4.29
C PRO A 38 -12.33 4.49 5.69
N THR A 39 -11.38 4.23 6.57
CA THR A 39 -11.67 3.84 7.96
C THR A 39 -12.62 4.82 8.66
N GLN A 40 -12.45 6.11 8.41
CA GLN A 40 -13.29 7.17 8.97
C GLN A 40 -14.74 7.17 8.45
N SER A 41 -15.03 6.43 7.38
CA SER A 41 -16.37 6.42 6.75
C SER A 41 -17.35 5.42 7.34
N VAL A 42 -16.88 4.47 8.16
CA VAL A 42 -17.72 3.34 8.59
C VAL A 42 -18.64 3.68 9.77
N SER A 43 -18.30 4.68 10.58
CA SER A 43 -19.18 5.17 11.66
C SER A 43 -18.71 6.54 12.17
N GLU A 44 -19.60 7.25 12.89
CA GLU A 44 -19.22 8.52 13.53
C GLU A 44 -18.13 8.33 14.61
N ASP A 45 -18.17 7.24 15.35
CA ASP A 45 -17.11 6.91 16.30
C ASP A 45 -15.77 6.64 15.59
N ALA A 46 -15.77 5.89 14.48
CA ALA A 46 -14.58 5.67 13.66
C ALA A 46 -13.99 6.99 13.14
N LYS A 47 -14.83 7.88 12.65
CA LYS A 47 -14.45 9.21 12.19
C LYS A 47 -13.74 10.02 13.28
N MET A 48 -14.26 9.97 14.51
CA MET A 48 -13.75 10.77 15.62
C MET A 48 -12.52 10.19 16.33
N ARG A 49 -12.27 8.88 16.21
CA ARG A 49 -11.10 8.23 16.83
C ARG A 49 -9.94 7.96 15.88
N THR A 50 -10.07 8.30 14.59
CA THR A 50 -9.06 7.96 13.58
C THR A 50 -8.32 9.20 13.08
N VAL A 51 -6.99 9.06 13.00
CA VAL A 51 -6.10 9.89 12.20
C VAL A 51 -5.83 9.15 10.90
N ALA A 52 -6.35 9.64 9.78
CA ALA A 52 -6.12 9.02 8.47
C ALA A 52 -4.97 9.72 7.74
N LEU A 53 -4.02 8.94 7.22
CA LEU A 53 -2.80 9.41 6.57
C LEU A 53 -2.87 9.14 5.07
N TYR A 54 -2.55 10.15 4.27
CA TYR A 54 -2.56 10.10 2.80
C TYR A 54 -1.31 10.76 2.23
N ALA A 55 -0.93 10.37 1.03
CA ALA A 55 0.14 11.04 0.28
C ALA A 55 0.02 10.79 -1.23
N PRO A 56 0.47 11.72 -2.07
CA PRO A 56 0.55 11.50 -3.52
C PRO A 56 1.72 10.59 -3.93
N SER A 57 2.57 10.21 -2.98
CA SER A 57 3.86 9.54 -3.23
C SER A 57 3.74 8.21 -3.95
N LYS A 58 2.73 7.40 -3.65
CA LYS A 58 2.52 6.10 -4.29
C LYS A 58 1.67 6.22 -5.53
N THR A 59 0.56 6.94 -5.43
CA THR A 59 -0.39 7.15 -6.52
C THR A 59 0.26 7.81 -7.73
N PHE A 60 1.05 8.86 -7.52
CA PHE A 60 1.63 9.69 -8.57
C PHE A 60 3.16 9.58 -8.69
N ASN A 61 3.75 8.55 -8.09
CA ASN A 61 5.21 8.32 -8.10
C ASN A 61 6.03 9.53 -7.61
N LEU A 62 5.56 10.21 -6.57
CA LEU A 62 6.15 11.44 -6.02
C LEU A 62 6.90 11.21 -4.70
N ALA A 63 7.35 9.98 -4.42
CA ALA A 63 7.99 9.65 -3.14
C ALA A 63 9.24 10.49 -2.85
N GLY A 64 10.02 10.85 -3.88
CA GLY A 64 11.22 11.68 -3.74
C GLY A 64 10.96 13.12 -3.32
N LEU A 65 9.73 13.60 -3.45
CA LEU A 65 9.33 14.95 -3.06
C LEU A 65 8.89 15.06 -1.59
N VAL A 66 8.80 13.96 -0.89
CA VAL A 66 8.49 13.88 0.55
C VAL A 66 7.32 14.79 0.95
N GLY A 67 6.11 14.31 0.75
CA GLY A 67 4.90 15.07 1.12
C GLY A 67 3.77 14.12 1.50
N SER A 68 3.09 14.44 2.60
CA SER A 68 1.89 13.73 3.05
C SER A 68 0.92 14.69 3.70
N TYR A 69 -0.31 14.25 3.87
CA TYR A 69 -1.32 14.99 4.61
C TYR A 69 -2.14 14.02 5.46
N HIS A 70 -2.80 14.56 6.46
CA HIS A 70 -3.68 13.78 7.32
C HIS A 70 -5.05 14.44 7.43
N ILE A 71 -6.06 13.62 7.70
CA ILE A 71 -7.43 14.05 7.94
C ILE A 71 -7.80 13.67 9.38
N ILE A 72 -8.11 14.67 10.20
CA ILE A 72 -8.48 14.49 11.61
C ILE A 72 -9.73 15.31 11.90
N TYR A 73 -10.86 14.66 12.12
CA TYR A 73 -12.13 15.31 12.44
C TYR A 73 -12.23 15.71 13.92
N ASN A 74 -11.64 14.93 14.82
CA ASN A 74 -11.61 15.22 16.25
C ASN A 74 -10.65 16.38 16.55
N SER A 75 -11.19 17.51 17.00
CA SER A 75 -10.40 18.71 17.28
C SER A 75 -9.33 18.48 18.34
N TRP A 76 -9.63 17.71 19.39
CA TRP A 76 -8.66 17.41 20.44
C TRP A 76 -7.45 16.62 19.91
N LEU A 77 -7.68 15.62 19.05
CA LEU A 77 -6.60 14.89 18.37
C LEU A 77 -5.82 15.80 17.43
N ARG A 78 -6.52 16.58 16.62
CA ARG A 78 -5.88 17.51 15.68
C ARG A 78 -4.97 18.51 16.39
N ASP A 79 -5.48 19.17 17.43
CA ASP A 79 -4.72 20.18 18.18
C ASP A 79 -3.46 19.58 18.84
N ARG A 80 -3.51 18.31 19.26
CA ARG A 80 -2.34 17.57 19.75
C ARG A 80 -1.35 17.26 18.64
N CYS A 81 -1.81 16.76 17.51
CA CYS A 81 -0.94 16.49 16.36
C CYS A 81 -0.26 17.78 15.87
N ASP A 82 -1.01 18.89 15.79
CA ASP A 82 -0.48 20.19 15.37
C ASP A 82 0.55 20.71 16.37
N LYS A 83 0.28 20.59 17.67
CA LYS A 83 1.22 20.99 18.72
C LYS A 83 2.52 20.20 18.63
N GLU A 84 2.46 18.88 18.55
CA GLU A 84 3.66 18.03 18.44
C GLU A 84 4.39 18.28 17.10
N GLY A 85 3.64 18.44 16.00
CA GLY A 85 4.19 18.79 14.69
C GLY A 85 4.96 20.11 14.68
N SER A 86 4.50 21.10 15.44
CA SER A 86 5.16 22.40 15.55
C SER A 86 6.52 22.36 16.27
N LEU A 87 6.79 21.32 17.04
CA LEU A 87 8.07 21.10 17.71
C LEU A 87 9.16 20.57 16.81
N SER A 88 8.82 20.16 15.58
CA SER A 88 9.75 19.58 14.61
C SER A 88 9.76 20.38 13.31
N HIS A 89 10.94 20.85 12.90
CA HIS A 89 11.12 21.53 11.62
C HIS A 89 11.06 20.57 10.41
N TYR A 90 11.06 19.26 10.63
CA TYR A 90 11.02 18.24 9.57
C TYR A 90 9.61 17.97 9.03
N ASN A 91 8.58 18.52 9.68
CA ASN A 91 7.18 18.26 9.30
C ASN A 91 6.62 19.29 8.30
N ALA A 92 7.40 20.28 7.90
CA ALA A 92 6.98 21.24 6.90
C ALA A 92 7.21 20.69 5.49
N MET A 93 6.14 20.64 4.70
CA MET A 93 6.23 20.28 3.28
C MET A 93 6.98 21.36 2.52
N ASN A 94 7.97 20.99 1.71
CA ASN A 94 8.69 21.96 0.86
C ASN A 94 7.79 22.47 -0.29
N VAL A 95 8.16 23.60 -0.88
CA VAL A 95 7.36 24.27 -1.92
C VAL A 95 7.11 23.36 -3.13
N MET A 96 8.12 22.61 -3.58
CA MET A 96 7.98 21.69 -4.72
C MET A 96 6.98 20.58 -4.42
N SER A 97 7.02 20.01 -3.22
CA SER A 97 6.08 18.98 -2.78
C SER A 97 4.65 19.50 -2.71
N MET A 98 4.45 20.73 -2.23
CA MET A 98 3.14 21.40 -2.23
C MET A 98 2.57 21.56 -3.64
N HIS A 99 3.36 22.09 -4.56
CA HIS A 99 2.91 22.27 -5.95
C HIS A 99 2.68 20.94 -6.66
N ALA A 100 3.51 19.93 -6.40
CA ALA A 100 3.32 18.60 -6.95
C ALA A 100 2.03 17.96 -6.43
N LEU A 101 1.72 18.08 -5.13
CA LEU A 101 0.47 17.60 -4.55
C LEU A 101 -0.73 18.30 -5.18
N LEU A 102 -0.72 19.63 -5.26
CA LEU A 102 -1.79 20.41 -5.87
C LEU A 102 -1.98 20.08 -7.37
N GLY A 103 -0.89 19.81 -8.08
CA GLY A 103 -0.94 19.40 -9.49
C GLY A 103 -1.46 17.98 -9.66
N ALA A 104 -1.04 17.07 -8.81
CA ALA A 104 -1.43 15.66 -8.88
C ALA A 104 -2.94 15.43 -8.65
N TYR A 105 -3.53 16.11 -7.68
CA TYR A 105 -4.95 15.97 -7.33
C TYR A 105 -5.88 16.89 -8.16
N ARG A 106 -5.54 17.12 -9.44
CA ARG A 106 -6.43 17.75 -10.42
C ARG A 106 -7.22 16.70 -11.20
N PRO A 107 -8.27 17.10 -11.94
CA PRO A 107 -9.03 16.16 -12.77
C PRO A 107 -8.14 15.31 -13.71
N GLU A 108 -7.15 15.94 -14.35
CA GLU A 108 -6.21 15.27 -15.25
C GLU A 108 -5.35 14.21 -14.53
N GLY A 109 -5.02 14.46 -13.25
CA GLY A 109 -4.32 13.48 -12.40
C GLY A 109 -5.19 12.26 -12.11
N TYR A 110 -6.48 12.44 -11.87
CA TYR A 110 -7.40 11.31 -11.67
C TYR A 110 -7.63 10.51 -12.96
N GLU A 111 -7.68 11.16 -14.13
CA GLU A 111 -7.73 10.47 -15.42
C GLU A 111 -6.49 9.58 -15.61
N TRP A 112 -5.31 10.12 -15.31
CA TRP A 112 -4.04 9.36 -15.36
C TRP A 112 -4.04 8.17 -14.37
N VAL A 113 -4.57 8.35 -13.16
CA VAL A 113 -4.67 7.26 -12.17
C VAL A 113 -5.57 6.14 -12.68
N GLU A 114 -6.67 6.48 -13.34
CA GLU A 114 -7.59 5.47 -13.88
C GLU A 114 -6.92 4.66 -15.01
N GLU A 115 -6.17 5.30 -15.89
CA GLU A 115 -5.38 4.61 -16.91
C GLU A 115 -4.31 3.71 -16.27
N LEU A 116 -3.60 4.22 -15.26
CA LEU A 116 -2.61 3.45 -14.49
C LEU A 116 -3.23 2.21 -13.83
N ARG A 117 -4.40 2.35 -13.21
CA ARG A 117 -5.12 1.23 -12.60
C ARG A 117 -5.45 0.11 -13.59
N GLN A 118 -5.82 0.46 -14.81
CA GLN A 118 -6.09 -0.52 -15.87
C GLN A 118 -4.81 -1.26 -16.26
N VAL A 119 -3.69 -0.56 -16.43
CA VAL A 119 -2.38 -1.17 -16.72
C VAL A 119 -1.95 -2.09 -15.60
N ILE A 120 -2.00 -1.63 -14.35
CA ILE A 120 -1.62 -2.44 -13.19
C ILE A 120 -2.52 -3.68 -13.07
N THR A 121 -3.83 -3.54 -13.28
CA THR A 121 -4.76 -4.68 -13.26
C THR A 121 -4.34 -5.73 -14.29
N GLY A 122 -4.05 -5.32 -15.53
CA GLY A 122 -3.57 -6.22 -16.58
C GLY A 122 -2.25 -6.91 -16.20
N ASN A 123 -1.31 -6.17 -15.60
CA ASN A 123 -0.03 -6.72 -15.16
C ASN A 123 -0.22 -7.77 -14.04
N VAL A 124 -1.09 -7.48 -13.06
CA VAL A 124 -1.40 -8.43 -11.97
C VAL A 124 -2.08 -9.68 -12.52
N ASP A 125 -3.04 -9.52 -13.41
CA ASP A 125 -3.75 -10.63 -14.05
C ASP A 125 -2.76 -11.54 -14.77
N PHE A 126 -1.95 -10.95 -15.66
CA PHE A 126 -0.92 -11.67 -16.39
C PHE A 126 0.06 -12.39 -15.46
N ALA A 127 0.59 -11.70 -14.45
CA ALA A 127 1.58 -12.27 -13.55
C ALA A 127 1.00 -13.41 -12.71
N CYS A 128 -0.20 -13.25 -12.13
CA CYS A 128 -0.84 -14.30 -11.35
C CYS A 128 -1.14 -15.55 -12.20
N ASP A 129 -1.67 -15.37 -13.41
CA ASP A 129 -1.98 -16.46 -14.32
C ASP A 129 -0.70 -17.18 -14.80
N TYR A 130 0.36 -16.41 -15.07
CA TYR A 130 1.65 -16.96 -15.50
C TYR A 130 2.30 -17.79 -14.38
N ILE A 131 2.33 -17.25 -13.15
CA ILE A 131 2.89 -17.93 -11.98
C ILE A 131 2.12 -19.22 -11.72
N ALA A 132 0.79 -19.16 -11.66
CA ALA A 132 -0.04 -20.34 -11.42
C ALA A 132 0.16 -21.44 -12.47
N LYS A 133 0.44 -21.08 -13.71
CA LYS A 133 0.62 -22.01 -14.83
C LYS A 133 2.04 -22.58 -14.92
N HIS A 134 3.07 -21.82 -14.55
CA HIS A 134 4.45 -22.14 -14.89
C HIS A 134 5.37 -22.34 -13.68
N PHE A 135 4.99 -21.87 -12.48
CA PHE A 135 5.85 -21.92 -11.29
C PHE A 135 5.29 -22.88 -10.25
N ASN A 136 5.55 -24.17 -10.45
CA ASN A 136 5.12 -25.22 -9.49
C ASN A 136 5.77 -24.98 -8.12
N GLY A 137 4.94 -24.98 -7.06
CA GLY A 137 5.39 -24.74 -5.68
C GLY A 137 5.62 -23.27 -5.33
N VAL A 138 5.14 -22.35 -6.16
CA VAL A 138 5.05 -20.92 -5.84
C VAL A 138 3.59 -20.53 -5.77
N ASP A 139 3.15 -20.00 -4.63
CA ASP A 139 1.79 -19.51 -4.42
C ASP A 139 1.72 -17.99 -4.43
N VAL A 140 0.62 -17.45 -4.94
CA VAL A 140 0.36 -16.02 -4.98
C VAL A 140 -1.10 -15.71 -4.70
N SER A 141 -1.34 -14.94 -3.64
CA SER A 141 -2.66 -14.37 -3.40
C SER A 141 -2.89 -13.18 -4.31
N ARG A 142 -3.96 -13.24 -5.14
CA ARG A 142 -4.33 -12.12 -6.00
C ARG A 142 -4.73 -10.90 -5.17
N PRO A 143 -4.06 -9.75 -5.30
CA PRO A 143 -4.39 -8.57 -4.52
C PRO A 143 -5.66 -7.89 -5.02
N GLN A 144 -6.31 -7.12 -4.15
CA GLN A 144 -7.42 -6.22 -4.50
C GLN A 144 -6.95 -4.80 -4.85
N GLY A 145 -5.72 -4.48 -4.51
CA GLY A 145 -5.07 -3.19 -4.75
C GLY A 145 -3.56 -3.33 -4.68
N THR A 146 -2.86 -2.23 -4.82
CA THR A 146 -1.41 -2.15 -4.94
C THR A 146 -0.87 -2.70 -6.27
N TYR A 147 0.39 -2.42 -6.54
CA TYR A 147 1.15 -2.97 -7.66
C TYR A 147 2.21 -3.99 -7.19
N MET A 148 2.01 -4.56 -6.02
CA MET A 148 2.93 -5.52 -5.44
C MET A 148 2.29 -6.90 -5.38
N LEU A 149 3.05 -7.92 -5.78
CA LEU A 149 2.75 -9.30 -5.45
C LEU A 149 3.64 -9.79 -4.31
N PHE A 150 3.09 -10.65 -3.48
CA PHE A 150 3.79 -11.31 -2.39
C PHE A 150 3.69 -12.81 -2.62
N LEU A 151 4.80 -13.40 -3.11
CA LEU A 151 4.87 -14.78 -3.60
C LEU A 151 5.42 -15.68 -2.51
N ASP A 152 4.70 -16.72 -2.13
CA ASP A 152 5.24 -17.78 -1.28
C ASP A 152 5.99 -18.82 -2.12
N CYS A 153 7.27 -18.94 -1.88
CA CYS A 153 8.17 -19.88 -2.55
C CYS A 153 8.49 -21.13 -1.68
N GLY A 154 7.79 -21.33 -0.56
CA GLY A 154 8.13 -22.36 0.45
C GLY A 154 8.15 -23.78 -0.08
N GLU A 155 7.14 -24.18 -0.85
CA GLU A 155 7.10 -25.50 -1.47
C GLU A 155 8.19 -25.68 -2.53
N TRP A 156 8.41 -24.65 -3.35
CA TRP A 156 9.46 -24.67 -4.36
C TRP A 156 10.85 -24.81 -3.72
N LEU A 157 11.15 -24.02 -2.68
CA LEU A 157 12.42 -24.10 -1.95
C LEU A 157 12.64 -25.50 -1.37
N THR A 158 11.63 -26.07 -0.75
CA THR A 158 11.69 -27.41 -0.17
C THR A 158 11.92 -28.48 -1.23
N ALA A 159 11.18 -28.43 -2.34
CA ALA A 159 11.29 -29.40 -3.42
C ALA A 159 12.66 -29.39 -4.11
N HIS A 160 13.34 -28.25 -4.13
CA HIS A 160 14.65 -28.09 -4.77
C HIS A 160 15.83 -28.08 -3.78
N GLY A 161 15.55 -28.22 -2.47
CA GLY A 161 16.59 -28.18 -1.43
C GLY A 161 17.33 -26.82 -1.40
N LYS A 162 16.61 -25.72 -1.70
CA LYS A 162 17.14 -24.36 -1.80
C LYS A 162 16.78 -23.51 -0.60
N THR A 163 17.59 -22.51 -0.34
CA THR A 163 17.34 -21.46 0.66
C THR A 163 16.83 -20.19 0.01
N MET A 164 16.23 -19.30 0.81
CA MET A 164 15.86 -17.96 0.34
C MET A 164 17.05 -17.16 -0.18
N ASP A 165 18.21 -17.28 0.47
CA ASP A 165 19.42 -16.55 0.04
C ASP A 165 19.91 -17.02 -1.35
N GLU A 166 19.84 -18.32 -1.62
CA GLU A 166 20.15 -18.85 -2.96
C GLU A 166 19.12 -18.40 -4.01
N LEU A 167 17.83 -18.33 -3.66
CA LEU A 167 16.79 -17.84 -4.57
C LEU A 167 17.00 -16.36 -4.90
N LEU A 168 17.29 -15.53 -3.90
CA LEU A 168 17.57 -14.10 -4.09
C LEU A 168 18.82 -13.89 -4.95
N ALA A 169 19.91 -14.64 -4.66
CA ALA A 169 21.14 -14.58 -5.44
C ALA A 169 20.90 -15.00 -6.90
N ALA A 170 20.17 -16.08 -7.14
CA ALA A 170 19.84 -16.54 -8.49
C ALA A 170 19.04 -15.51 -9.30
N GLY A 171 18.15 -14.75 -8.64
CA GLY A 171 17.46 -13.63 -9.27
C GLY A 171 18.45 -12.54 -9.73
N TRP A 172 19.37 -12.15 -8.86
CA TRP A 172 20.39 -11.15 -9.20
C TRP A 172 21.28 -11.59 -10.36
N ASP A 173 21.66 -12.86 -10.38
CA ASP A 173 22.51 -13.43 -11.45
C ASP A 173 21.87 -13.33 -12.84
N VAL A 174 20.54 -13.31 -12.92
CA VAL A 174 19.79 -13.15 -14.17
C VAL A 174 19.20 -11.73 -14.35
N GLY A 175 19.57 -10.78 -13.50
CA GLY A 175 19.14 -9.39 -13.58
C GLY A 175 17.74 -9.11 -13.03
N VAL A 176 17.15 -10.03 -12.27
CA VAL A 176 15.85 -9.85 -11.62
C VAL A 176 16.06 -9.52 -10.13
N ILE A 177 15.71 -8.30 -9.73
CA ILE A 177 15.87 -7.81 -8.36
C ILE A 177 14.50 -7.71 -7.70
N TRP A 178 14.10 -8.73 -6.97
CA TRP A 178 12.94 -8.70 -6.09
C TRP A 178 13.33 -8.41 -4.64
N GLN A 179 12.36 -7.99 -3.85
CA GLN A 179 12.58 -7.73 -2.43
C GLN A 179 12.45 -9.00 -1.60
N ASP A 180 13.33 -9.13 -0.62
CA ASP A 180 13.28 -10.17 0.40
C ASP A 180 12.01 -10.03 1.25
N GLY A 181 11.16 -11.05 1.24
CA GLY A 181 9.91 -11.08 1.97
C GLY A 181 10.07 -11.18 3.49
N ARG A 182 11.25 -11.60 3.97
CA ARG A 182 11.55 -11.71 5.41
C ARG A 182 11.42 -10.37 6.12
N ALA A 183 11.71 -9.26 5.43
CA ALA A 183 11.49 -7.91 5.94
C ALA A 183 9.99 -7.57 6.16
N PHE A 184 9.10 -8.38 5.59
CA PHE A 184 7.63 -8.26 5.67
C PHE A 184 7.00 -9.47 6.37
N HIS A 185 7.76 -10.16 7.23
CA HIS A 185 7.36 -11.36 7.98
C HIS A 185 7.05 -12.61 7.15
N GLY A 186 7.33 -12.62 5.85
CA GLY A 186 7.19 -13.78 4.98
C GLY A 186 8.51 -14.54 4.86
N GLN A 187 8.68 -15.61 5.65
CA GLN A 187 9.96 -16.35 5.75
C GLN A 187 10.41 -16.99 4.44
N THR A 188 9.47 -17.35 3.59
CA THR A 188 9.66 -18.00 2.29
C THR A 188 9.20 -17.13 1.12
N HIS A 189 8.96 -15.85 1.37
CA HIS A 189 8.32 -14.98 0.39
C HIS A 189 9.31 -14.05 -0.31
N ILE A 190 8.98 -13.73 -1.56
CA ILE A 190 9.55 -12.61 -2.30
C ILE A 190 8.45 -11.58 -2.60
N ARG A 191 8.84 -10.30 -2.65
CA ARG A 191 7.94 -9.21 -3.03
C ARG A 191 8.33 -8.66 -4.38
N MET A 192 7.40 -8.67 -5.32
CA MET A 192 7.61 -8.27 -6.72
C MET A 192 6.79 -7.03 -7.06
N ASN A 193 7.43 -6.04 -7.67
CA ASN A 193 6.79 -4.80 -8.13
C ASN A 193 6.36 -4.95 -9.59
N LEU A 194 5.10 -4.62 -9.89
CA LEU A 194 4.49 -4.70 -11.23
C LEU A 194 4.13 -3.31 -11.80
N ALA A 195 4.58 -2.21 -11.21
CA ALA A 195 4.33 -0.87 -11.69
C ALA A 195 5.25 -0.50 -12.87
N LEU A 196 5.30 -1.35 -13.87
CA LEU A 196 6.11 -1.20 -15.08
C LEU A 196 5.24 -1.51 -16.32
N PRO A 197 5.55 -0.95 -17.49
CA PRO A 197 4.98 -1.43 -18.75
C PRO A 197 5.32 -2.93 -18.96
N LEU A 198 4.39 -3.66 -19.58
CA LEU A 198 4.63 -5.05 -20.00
C LEU A 198 5.65 -5.10 -21.15
#